data_dec5d28dcee16705f7cb12718337131a
#
_entry.id   dec5d28dcee16705f7cb12718337131a
#
_cell.length_a   1.000
_cell.length_b   1.000
_cell.length_c   1.000
_cell.angle_alpha   90.00
_cell.angle_beta   90.00
_cell.angle_gamma   90.00
#
_symmetry.space_group_name_H-M   'P 1'
#
loop_
_entity.id
_entity.type
_entity.pdbx_description
1 polymer ?
#
loop_
_entity_poly.entity_id
_entity_poly.type
_entity_poly.pdbx_seq_one_letter_code
_entity_poly.pdbx_strand_id
1 'polypeptide(L)'
;SRLVTKGLSVKGHFSFDFYHANKALRYKEFGIKQYIGKNEQTGEDQYITHRDDKAMGYSIEQNSNRAIYMDFSVNYQRTFDKHSVAGMLLLNRRQYDNLSAGTSIMNLPYRSQGLAMRATYDYAQRYFIEFNAGYNGSENFPKGKRMGFFPAISLGWLVSGESFWKDNLVSNLKLRFSHGEVGNDQIGGDRFLYLTKMDQNWEQVYYFGQDQIRW
;
A
#
# COMPACT_ATOMS: atom_id res chain seq x y z
N SER A 1 -21.21 -8.18 22.32
CA SER A 1 -21.75 -8.62 21.01
C SER A 1 -22.70 -9.84 21.09
N ARG A 2 -23.52 -9.94 22.15
CA ARG A 2 -24.53 -11.03 22.30
C ARG A 2 -25.95 -10.62 21.91
N LEU A 3 -26.12 -9.47 21.25
CA LEU A 3 -27.42 -8.80 21.17
C LEU A 3 -28.36 -9.27 20.05
N VAL A 4 -27.91 -10.03 19.05
CA VAL A 4 -28.75 -10.37 17.90
C VAL A 4 -28.93 -11.88 17.73
N THR A 5 -27.86 -12.67 17.68
CA THR A 5 -27.94 -14.15 17.59
C THR A 5 -26.62 -14.81 18.02
N LYS A 6 -26.71 -16.11 18.42
CA LYS A 6 -25.51 -16.90 18.75
C LYS A 6 -24.64 -17.08 17.49
N GLY A 7 -23.34 -16.77 17.61
CA GLY A 7 -22.38 -16.92 16.54
C GLY A 7 -22.20 -15.69 15.64
N LEU A 8 -23.04 -14.66 15.75
CA LEU A 8 -22.91 -13.43 15.01
C LEU A 8 -22.03 -12.42 15.77
N SER A 9 -21.06 -11.83 15.09
CA SER A 9 -20.28 -10.71 15.60
C SER A 9 -20.12 -9.62 14.52
N VAL A 10 -20.11 -8.37 14.98
CA VAL A 10 -19.92 -7.18 14.16
C VAL A 10 -18.74 -6.42 14.70
N LYS A 11 -17.85 -5.96 13.83
CA LYS A 11 -16.67 -5.17 14.17
C LYS A 11 -16.57 -3.99 13.22
N GLY A 12 -16.11 -2.86 13.75
CA GLY A 12 -15.75 -1.69 12.96
C GLY A 12 -14.43 -1.15 13.48
N HIS A 13 -13.54 -0.74 12.55
CA HIS A 13 -12.30 -0.07 12.87
C HIS A 13 -12.22 1.23 12.09
N PHE A 14 -11.61 2.21 12.75
CA PHE A 14 -11.23 3.48 12.17
C PHE A 14 -9.78 3.76 12.58
N SER A 15 -8.92 4.07 11.62
CA SER A 15 -7.55 4.52 11.87
C SER A 15 -7.32 5.83 11.13
N PHE A 16 -6.68 6.75 11.81
CA PHE A 16 -6.18 8.00 11.28
C PHE A 16 -4.71 8.12 11.63
N ASP A 17 -3.85 8.12 10.60
CA ASP A 17 -2.42 8.26 10.75
C ASP A 17 -1.98 9.56 10.09
N PHE A 18 -1.19 10.34 10.80
CA PHE A 18 -0.59 11.57 10.30
C PHE A 18 0.89 11.58 10.62
N TYR A 19 1.69 11.80 9.62
CA TYR A 19 3.13 11.99 9.74
C TYR A 19 3.51 13.37 9.25
N HIS A 20 4.29 14.09 10.03
CA HIS A 20 4.89 15.35 9.65
C HIS A 20 6.34 15.41 10.13
N ALA A 21 7.24 15.69 9.21
CA ALA A 21 8.64 15.93 9.50
C ALA A 21 9.04 17.26 8.90
N ASN A 22 9.75 18.06 9.70
CA ASN A 22 10.30 19.34 9.31
C ASN A 22 11.81 19.35 9.62
N LYS A 23 12.63 19.50 8.59
CA LYS A 23 14.07 19.57 8.70
C LYS A 23 14.53 20.94 8.29
N ALA A 24 15.07 21.69 9.27
CA ALA A 24 15.68 22.98 9.03
C ALA A 24 17.20 22.81 8.96
N LEU A 25 17.78 23.18 7.83
CA LEU A 25 19.23 23.15 7.63
C LEU A 25 19.77 24.58 7.59
N ARG A 26 20.75 24.83 8.42
CA ARG A 26 21.50 26.07 8.42
C ARG A 26 22.98 25.75 8.16
N TYR A 27 23.57 26.41 7.19
CA TYR A 27 24.96 26.20 6.83
C TYR A 27 25.65 27.51 6.52
N LYS A 28 26.94 27.56 6.80
CA LYS A 28 27.78 28.69 6.47
C LYS A 28 29.01 28.23 5.72
N GLU A 29 29.30 28.87 4.61
CA GLU A 29 30.54 28.70 3.88
C GLU A 29 31.50 29.80 4.32
N PHE A 30 32.60 29.39 4.96
CA PHE A 30 33.66 30.32 5.39
C PHE A 30 34.58 30.63 4.24
N GLY A 31 35.09 31.86 4.22
CA GLY A 31 36.12 32.29 3.30
C GLY A 31 37.43 31.53 3.54
N ILE A 32 38.16 31.34 2.48
CA ILE A 32 39.49 30.71 2.52
C ILE A 32 40.49 31.73 2.04
N LYS A 33 41.41 32.09 2.92
CA LYS A 33 42.53 33.01 2.64
C LYS A 33 43.82 32.26 2.84
N GLN A 34 44.72 32.35 1.86
CA GLN A 34 46.05 31.79 1.93
C GLN A 34 47.02 32.91 2.30
N TYR A 35 47.79 32.72 3.36
CA TYR A 35 48.87 33.61 3.71
C TYR A 35 50.04 33.47 2.74
N ILE A 36 50.54 34.56 2.18
CA ILE A 36 51.62 34.58 1.19
C ILE A 36 52.90 35.31 1.69
N GLY A 37 52.87 35.92 2.84
CA GLY A 37 54.02 36.60 3.41
C GLY A 37 53.69 37.97 3.99
N LYS A 38 54.69 38.72 4.29
CA LYS A 38 54.59 40.15 4.75
C LYS A 38 54.96 41.10 3.63
N ASN A 39 54.27 42.21 3.56
CA ASN A 39 54.66 43.32 2.70
C ASN A 39 55.98 43.92 3.24
N GLU A 40 56.99 43.93 2.40
CA GLU A 40 58.32 44.41 2.79
C GLU A 40 58.36 45.92 3.16
N GLN A 41 57.43 46.73 2.66
CA GLN A 41 57.35 48.16 2.88
C GLN A 41 56.45 48.53 4.06
N THR A 42 55.34 47.83 4.29
CA THR A 42 54.37 48.17 5.36
C THR A 42 54.45 47.24 6.56
N GLY A 43 55.06 46.05 6.41
CA GLY A 43 55.13 45.03 7.46
C GLY A 43 53.80 44.28 7.68
N GLU A 44 52.76 44.57 6.89
CA GLU A 44 51.46 43.96 7.00
C GLU A 44 51.40 42.54 6.36
N ASP A 45 50.59 41.64 6.94
CA ASP A 45 50.39 40.29 6.43
C ASP A 45 49.58 40.33 5.11
N GLN A 46 50.09 39.63 4.11
CA GLN A 46 49.43 39.50 2.80
C GLN A 46 48.73 38.17 2.64
N TYR A 47 47.50 38.21 2.07
CA TYR A 47 46.67 37.05 1.83
C TYR A 47 46.14 37.04 0.42
N ILE A 48 46.10 35.86 -0.19
CA ILE A 48 45.28 35.58 -1.40
C ILE A 48 43.95 35.03 -0.93
N THR A 49 42.86 35.67 -1.35
CA THR A 49 41.49 35.16 -1.09
C THR A 49 41.12 34.20 -2.17
N HIS A 50 40.94 32.90 -1.82
CA HIS A 50 40.47 31.87 -2.73
C HIS A 50 38.96 31.79 -2.74
N ARG A 51 38.31 32.15 -1.64
CA ARG A 51 36.86 32.19 -1.51
C ARG A 51 36.48 33.22 -0.44
N ASP A 52 35.46 33.99 -0.72
CA ASP A 52 34.89 34.93 0.26
C ASP A 52 33.91 34.24 1.20
N ASP A 53 33.69 34.84 2.36
CA ASP A 53 32.64 34.46 3.29
C ASP A 53 31.29 34.66 2.64
N LYS A 54 30.43 33.62 2.69
CA LYS A 54 29.03 33.75 2.29
C LYS A 54 28.13 33.96 3.50
N ALA A 55 27.01 34.63 3.27
CA ALA A 55 25.95 34.74 4.27
C ALA A 55 25.46 33.33 4.67
N MET A 56 24.94 33.23 5.88
CA MET A 56 24.34 31.94 6.34
C MET A 56 23.22 31.53 5.46
N GLY A 57 23.33 30.32 4.89
CA GLY A 57 22.29 29.68 4.12
C GLY A 57 21.26 29.00 5.04
N TYR A 58 20.01 28.98 4.60
CA TYR A 58 18.91 28.34 5.29
C TYR A 58 18.01 27.61 4.28
N SER A 59 17.70 26.36 4.58
CA SER A 59 16.72 25.59 3.80
C SER A 59 15.80 24.80 4.71
N ILE A 60 14.56 24.61 4.27
CA ILE A 60 13.56 23.80 4.96
C ILE A 60 13.13 22.69 4.02
N GLU A 61 13.21 21.47 4.51
CA GLU A 61 12.61 20.28 3.89
C GLU A 61 11.41 19.86 4.74
N GLN A 62 10.25 19.77 4.11
CA GLN A 62 9.02 19.31 4.77
C GLN A 62 8.53 18.04 4.14
N ASN A 63 8.19 17.07 4.97
CA ASN A 63 7.57 15.83 4.53
C ASN A 63 6.33 15.57 5.38
N SER A 64 5.19 15.42 4.73
CA SER A 64 3.91 15.18 5.41
C SER A 64 3.09 14.17 4.62
N ASN A 65 2.50 13.25 5.35
CA ASN A 65 1.52 12.34 4.78
C ASN A 65 0.39 12.07 5.77
N ARG A 66 -0.72 11.62 5.23
CA ARG A 66 -1.90 11.28 6.00
C ARG A 66 -2.52 10.00 5.45
N ALA A 67 -2.93 9.10 6.34
CA ALA A 67 -3.68 7.92 5.97
C ALA A 67 -4.96 7.82 6.79
N ILE A 68 -6.05 7.45 6.12
CA ILE A 68 -7.34 7.14 6.73
C ILE A 68 -7.70 5.72 6.31
N TYR A 69 -8.02 4.89 7.27
CA TYR A 69 -8.50 3.54 7.05
C TYR A 69 -9.78 3.30 7.83
N MET A 70 -10.75 2.71 7.19
CA MET A 70 -11.99 2.28 7.80
C MET A 70 -12.33 0.87 7.34
N ASP A 71 -12.77 0.02 8.26
CA ASP A 71 -13.37 -1.24 7.92
C ASP A 71 -14.60 -1.54 8.78
N PHE A 72 -15.49 -2.33 8.21
CA PHE A 72 -16.66 -2.85 8.85
C PHE A 72 -16.82 -4.30 8.48
N SER A 73 -16.92 -5.20 9.48
CA SER A 73 -17.08 -6.62 9.23
C SER A 73 -18.23 -7.24 10.01
N VAL A 74 -18.91 -8.15 9.35
CA VAL A 74 -19.91 -9.01 9.93
C VAL A 74 -19.39 -10.45 9.82
N ASN A 75 -19.33 -11.14 10.96
CA ASN A 75 -18.84 -12.51 11.04
C ASN A 75 -19.92 -13.37 11.69
N TYR A 76 -20.13 -14.52 11.12
CA TYR A 76 -21.01 -15.55 11.66
C TYR A 76 -20.24 -16.86 11.76
N GLN A 77 -20.33 -17.54 12.88
CA GLN A 77 -19.75 -18.86 13.08
C GLN A 77 -20.63 -19.69 13.99
N ARG A 78 -20.96 -20.90 13.52
CA ARG A 78 -21.77 -21.83 14.30
C ARG A 78 -21.47 -23.27 13.93
N THR A 79 -21.52 -24.14 14.94
CA THR A 79 -21.41 -25.58 14.79
C THR A 79 -22.73 -26.25 15.17
N PHE A 80 -23.19 -27.15 14.35
CA PHE A 80 -24.40 -27.95 14.51
C PHE A 80 -24.02 -29.42 14.35
N ASP A 81 -23.93 -30.14 15.47
CA ASP A 81 -23.47 -31.52 15.50
C ASP A 81 -22.11 -31.67 14.74
N LYS A 82 -22.11 -32.31 13.59
CA LYS A 82 -20.92 -32.53 12.75
C LYS A 82 -20.68 -31.45 11.70
N HIS A 83 -21.55 -30.45 11.62
CA HIS A 83 -21.50 -29.38 10.62
C HIS A 83 -20.98 -28.10 11.25
N SER A 84 -19.92 -27.54 10.74
CA SER A 84 -19.39 -26.24 11.14
C SER A 84 -19.48 -25.27 9.96
N VAL A 85 -20.11 -24.13 10.19
CA VAL A 85 -20.33 -23.10 9.18
C VAL A 85 -19.73 -21.80 9.68
N ALA A 86 -18.94 -21.12 8.86
CA ALA A 86 -18.55 -19.74 9.16
C ALA A 86 -18.65 -18.87 7.89
N GLY A 87 -19.00 -17.61 8.11
CA GLY A 87 -19.11 -16.61 7.06
C GLY A 87 -18.55 -15.27 7.55
N MET A 88 -17.95 -14.52 6.64
CA MET A 88 -17.46 -13.17 6.88
C MET A 88 -17.84 -12.29 5.69
N LEU A 89 -18.29 -11.09 5.99
CA LEU A 89 -18.42 -9.99 5.05
C LEU A 89 -17.61 -8.83 5.60
N LEU A 90 -16.71 -8.29 4.79
CA LEU A 90 -15.83 -7.18 5.16
C LEU A 90 -15.92 -6.08 4.10
N LEU A 91 -16.29 -4.90 4.53
CA LEU A 91 -16.19 -3.67 3.76
C LEU A 91 -14.96 -2.91 4.24
N ASN A 92 -14.11 -2.43 3.34
CA ASN A 92 -12.98 -1.59 3.68
C ASN A 92 -12.85 -0.38 2.75
N ARG A 93 -12.26 0.67 3.28
CA ARG A 93 -11.88 1.86 2.53
C ARG A 93 -10.57 2.41 3.09
N ARG A 94 -9.65 2.72 2.18
CA ARG A 94 -8.38 3.35 2.50
C ARG A 94 -8.19 4.60 1.65
N GLN A 95 -7.68 5.65 2.28
CA GLN A 95 -7.18 6.84 1.61
C GLN A 95 -5.79 7.17 2.16
N TYR A 96 -4.86 7.46 1.28
CA TYR A 96 -3.52 7.91 1.63
C TYR A 96 -3.21 9.18 0.82
N ASP A 97 -2.80 10.23 1.50
CA ASP A 97 -2.45 11.53 0.92
C ASP A 97 -0.96 11.79 1.18
N ASN A 98 -0.18 11.96 0.12
CA ASN A 98 1.18 12.47 0.21
C ASN A 98 1.16 13.98 0.01
N LEU A 99 1.21 14.74 1.12
CA LEU A 99 1.08 16.20 1.11
C LEU A 99 2.35 16.92 0.65
N SER A 100 3.47 16.19 0.53
CA SER A 100 4.77 16.72 0.11
C SER A 100 5.24 16.12 -1.24
N ALA A 101 4.29 15.65 -2.05
CA ALA A 101 4.62 15.07 -3.34
C ALA A 101 5.16 16.12 -4.31
N GLY A 102 6.24 15.78 -5.03
CA GLY A 102 6.93 16.69 -5.95
C GLY A 102 6.16 17.01 -7.25
N THR A 103 5.05 16.28 -7.55
CA THR A 103 4.23 16.50 -8.75
C THR A 103 2.76 16.52 -8.41
N SER A 104 1.96 17.24 -9.22
CA SER A 104 0.51 17.32 -9.06
C SER A 104 -0.19 15.95 -9.11
N ILE A 105 0.29 15.03 -9.93
CA ILE A 105 -0.26 13.67 -10.04
C ILE A 105 0.04 12.85 -8.79
N MET A 106 1.25 12.97 -8.24
CA MET A 106 1.64 12.25 -7.03
C MET A 106 0.97 12.83 -5.77
N ASN A 107 0.54 14.09 -5.82
CA ASN A 107 -0.22 14.73 -4.75
C ASN A 107 -1.71 14.31 -4.71
N LEU A 108 -2.20 13.65 -5.76
CA LEU A 108 -3.56 13.12 -5.74
C LEU A 108 -3.67 11.97 -4.71
N PRO A 109 -4.75 11.91 -3.93
CA PRO A 109 -4.97 10.85 -2.97
C PRO A 109 -4.90 9.46 -3.59
N TYR A 110 -4.36 8.49 -2.84
CA TYR A 110 -4.48 7.07 -3.15
C TYR A 110 -5.73 6.53 -2.47
N ARG A 111 -6.75 6.18 -3.24
CA ARG A 111 -8.00 5.66 -2.70
C ARG A 111 -8.23 4.25 -3.20
N SER A 112 -8.52 3.37 -2.27
CA SER A 112 -8.99 2.02 -2.54
C SER A 112 -10.17 1.69 -1.66
N GLN A 113 -11.05 0.85 -2.17
CA GLN A 113 -12.18 0.31 -1.43
C GLN A 113 -12.41 -1.14 -1.85
N GLY A 114 -12.95 -1.92 -0.95
CA GLY A 114 -13.18 -3.32 -1.23
C GLY A 114 -14.31 -3.91 -0.39
N LEU A 115 -14.91 -4.93 -0.98
CA LEU A 115 -15.80 -5.87 -0.32
C LEU A 115 -15.12 -7.24 -0.39
N ALA A 116 -14.88 -7.85 0.77
CA ALA A 116 -14.41 -9.22 0.84
C ALA A 116 -15.48 -10.10 1.48
N MET A 117 -15.68 -11.27 0.90
CA MET A 117 -16.57 -12.31 1.39
C MET A 117 -15.78 -13.59 1.61
N ARG A 118 -16.10 -14.29 2.69
CA ARG A 118 -15.58 -15.61 2.98
C ARG A 118 -16.71 -16.48 3.50
N ALA A 119 -16.83 -17.69 2.98
CA ALA A 119 -17.71 -18.72 3.48
C ALA A 119 -16.92 -20.01 3.65
N THR A 120 -17.01 -20.62 4.83
CA THR A 120 -16.37 -21.89 5.12
C THR A 120 -17.40 -22.88 5.63
N TYR A 121 -17.25 -24.11 5.20
CA TYR A 121 -18.04 -25.23 5.70
C TYR A 121 -17.11 -26.41 5.96
N ASP A 122 -17.25 -27.03 7.10
CA ASP A 122 -16.64 -28.31 7.37
C ASP A 122 -17.65 -29.33 7.87
N TYR A 123 -17.46 -30.57 7.45
CA TYR A 123 -18.25 -31.70 7.90
C TYR A 123 -17.36 -32.69 8.67
N ALA A 124 -17.74 -32.94 9.92
CA ALA A 124 -17.10 -33.88 10.82
C ALA A 124 -15.57 -33.64 10.98
N GLN A 125 -15.09 -32.41 10.73
CA GLN A 125 -13.67 -32.03 10.69
C GLN A 125 -12.83 -32.86 9.70
N ARG A 126 -13.46 -33.41 8.67
CA ARG A 126 -12.83 -34.23 7.63
C ARG A 126 -12.88 -33.59 6.26
N TYR A 127 -14.02 -33.04 5.89
CA TYR A 127 -14.26 -32.40 4.60
C TYR A 127 -14.39 -30.93 4.79
N PHE A 128 -13.59 -30.17 4.07
CA PHE A 128 -13.51 -28.72 4.20
C PHE A 128 -13.75 -28.06 2.84
N ILE A 129 -14.62 -27.08 2.81
CA ILE A 129 -14.87 -26.24 1.64
C ILE A 129 -14.75 -24.80 2.10
N GLU A 130 -14.01 -24.01 1.35
CA GLU A 130 -13.88 -22.58 1.57
C GLU A 130 -14.09 -21.85 0.24
N PHE A 131 -14.94 -20.85 0.27
CA PHE A 131 -15.16 -19.91 -0.82
C PHE A 131 -14.77 -18.52 -0.36
N ASN A 132 -13.93 -17.83 -1.14
CA ASN A 132 -13.57 -16.44 -0.94
C ASN A 132 -13.92 -15.65 -2.19
N ALA A 133 -14.35 -14.41 -2.02
CA ALA A 133 -14.53 -13.48 -3.11
C ALA A 133 -14.13 -12.08 -2.67
N GLY A 134 -13.31 -11.42 -3.48
CA GLY A 134 -12.95 -10.01 -3.35
C GLY A 134 -13.59 -9.19 -4.47
N TYR A 135 -14.22 -8.09 -4.14
CA TYR A 135 -14.68 -7.08 -5.10
C TYR A 135 -14.00 -5.76 -4.75
N ASN A 136 -12.84 -5.53 -5.36
CA ASN A 136 -11.93 -4.45 -5.00
C ASN A 136 -11.85 -3.40 -6.09
N GLY A 137 -11.72 -2.14 -5.66
CA GLY A 137 -11.62 -1.00 -6.56
C GLY A 137 -10.44 -0.10 -6.26
N SER A 138 -9.81 0.40 -7.33
CA SER A 138 -8.71 1.35 -7.30
C SER A 138 -8.96 2.52 -8.24
N GLU A 139 -8.57 3.71 -7.81
CA GLU A 139 -8.61 4.91 -8.65
C GLU A 139 -7.52 4.94 -9.74
N ASN A 140 -6.57 4.02 -9.70
CA ASN A 140 -5.56 3.89 -10.77
C ASN A 140 -6.17 3.49 -12.12
N PHE A 141 -7.43 3.02 -12.13
CA PHE A 141 -8.16 2.66 -13.35
C PHE A 141 -9.22 3.70 -13.72
N PRO A 142 -9.57 3.81 -15.02
CA PRO A 142 -10.58 4.77 -15.48
C PRO A 142 -11.97 4.44 -14.94
N LYS A 143 -12.86 5.44 -14.92
CA LYS A 143 -14.26 5.24 -14.54
C LYS A 143 -14.87 4.09 -15.35
N GLY A 144 -15.62 3.21 -14.68
CA GLY A 144 -16.23 2.02 -15.29
C GLY A 144 -15.34 0.77 -15.31
N LYS A 145 -14.01 0.89 -15.08
CA LYS A 145 -13.07 -0.24 -15.00
C LYS A 145 -12.32 -0.28 -13.65
N ARG A 146 -12.81 0.45 -12.66
CA ARG A 146 -12.14 0.58 -11.36
C ARG A 146 -12.31 -0.63 -10.46
N MET A 147 -13.38 -1.41 -10.66
CA MET A 147 -13.75 -2.54 -9.79
C MET A 147 -13.40 -3.85 -10.48
N GLY A 148 -12.75 -4.75 -9.72
CA GLY A 148 -12.43 -6.10 -10.15
C GLY A 148 -13.03 -7.13 -9.19
N PHE A 149 -13.48 -8.27 -9.73
CA PHE A 149 -13.99 -9.40 -8.97
C PHE A 149 -12.97 -10.53 -8.97
N PHE A 150 -12.61 -11.03 -7.79
CA PHE A 150 -11.53 -11.99 -7.57
C PHE A 150 -12.03 -13.15 -6.72
N PRO A 151 -12.58 -14.22 -7.34
CA PRO A 151 -13.05 -15.40 -6.64
C PRO A 151 -11.90 -16.36 -6.33
N ALA A 152 -12.06 -17.12 -5.24
CA ALA A 152 -11.18 -18.23 -4.90
C ALA A 152 -11.98 -19.33 -4.21
N ILE A 153 -11.62 -20.59 -4.48
CA ILE A 153 -12.19 -21.77 -3.86
C ILE A 153 -11.07 -22.67 -3.33
N SER A 154 -11.31 -23.26 -2.16
CA SER A 154 -10.42 -24.24 -1.57
C SER A 154 -11.20 -25.43 -1.07
N LEU A 155 -10.64 -26.62 -1.30
CA LEU A 155 -11.17 -27.89 -0.85
C LEU A 155 -10.13 -28.59 0.02
N GLY A 156 -10.56 -29.27 1.07
CA GLY A 156 -9.70 -30.04 1.94
C GLY A 156 -10.34 -31.35 2.37
N TRP A 157 -9.54 -32.40 2.41
CA TRP A 157 -9.97 -33.71 2.89
C TRP A 157 -8.93 -34.29 3.85
N LEU A 158 -9.36 -34.53 5.09
CA LEU A 158 -8.57 -35.22 6.10
C LEU A 158 -8.71 -36.71 5.92
N VAL A 159 -7.88 -37.31 5.09
CA VAL A 159 -7.91 -38.75 4.75
C VAL A 159 -7.67 -39.60 5.99
N SER A 160 -6.74 -39.17 6.87
CA SER A 160 -6.44 -39.87 8.12
C SER A 160 -7.58 -39.86 9.14
N GLY A 161 -8.61 -39.03 8.93
CA GLY A 161 -9.84 -39.04 9.73
C GLY A 161 -10.88 -40.05 9.30
N GLU A 162 -10.66 -40.80 8.22
CA GLU A 162 -11.60 -41.78 7.70
C GLU A 162 -11.49 -43.14 8.43
N SER A 163 -12.59 -43.89 8.46
CA SER A 163 -12.66 -45.17 9.16
C SER A 163 -11.81 -46.27 8.50
N PHE A 164 -11.44 -46.12 7.22
CA PHE A 164 -10.54 -47.03 6.51
C PHE A 164 -9.05 -46.77 6.79
N TRP A 165 -8.72 -45.59 7.35
CA TRP A 165 -7.34 -45.24 7.68
C TRP A 165 -6.98 -45.90 9.02
N LYS A 166 -6.28 -47.01 8.97
CA LYS A 166 -5.79 -47.70 10.17
C LYS A 166 -4.43 -47.11 10.56
N ASP A 167 -4.04 -47.26 11.85
CA ASP A 167 -2.79 -46.77 12.41
C ASP A 167 -1.59 -47.20 11.56
N ASN A 168 -1.13 -46.31 10.71
CA ASN A 168 0.00 -46.48 9.81
C ASN A 168 1.11 -45.49 10.20
N LEU A 169 2.28 -45.66 9.57
CA LEU A 169 3.45 -44.76 9.71
C LEU A 169 3.09 -43.25 9.58
N VAL A 170 1.97 -42.90 8.94
CA VAL A 170 1.52 -41.55 8.75
C VAL A 170 0.29 -41.29 9.63
N SER A 171 0.46 -40.54 10.72
CA SER A 171 -0.58 -40.20 11.69
C SER A 171 -1.56 -39.14 11.18
N ASN A 172 -1.16 -38.30 10.24
CA ASN A 172 -2.01 -37.23 9.71
C ASN A 172 -1.76 -37.02 8.21
N LEU A 173 -2.77 -37.33 7.40
CA LEU A 173 -2.78 -37.08 5.95
C LEU A 173 -3.96 -36.19 5.60
N LYS A 174 -3.68 -34.97 5.11
CA LYS A 174 -4.68 -34.02 4.62
C LYS A 174 -4.35 -33.61 3.20
N LEU A 175 -5.27 -33.86 2.28
CA LEU A 175 -5.22 -33.37 0.90
C LEU A 175 -5.86 -31.99 0.83
N ARG A 176 -5.27 -31.09 0.04
CA ARG A 176 -5.80 -29.75 -0.18
C ARG A 176 -5.69 -29.38 -1.65
N PHE A 177 -6.72 -28.72 -2.14
CA PHE A 177 -6.76 -28.10 -3.46
C PHE A 177 -7.24 -26.68 -3.30
N SER A 178 -6.63 -25.74 -4.03
CA SER A 178 -7.10 -24.36 -4.07
C SER A 178 -6.89 -23.77 -5.46
N HIS A 179 -7.85 -22.96 -5.87
CA HIS A 179 -7.79 -22.16 -7.10
C HIS A 179 -8.34 -20.77 -6.81
N GLY A 180 -7.72 -19.73 -7.37
CA GLY A 180 -8.20 -18.38 -7.17
C GLY A 180 -7.56 -17.38 -8.12
N GLU A 181 -8.23 -16.25 -8.26
CA GLU A 181 -7.79 -15.10 -9.04
C GLU A 181 -7.40 -13.96 -8.11
N VAL A 182 -6.36 -13.22 -8.49
CA VAL A 182 -5.90 -12.02 -7.76
C VAL A 182 -5.71 -10.86 -8.73
N GLY A 183 -6.03 -9.65 -8.27
CA GLY A 183 -5.79 -8.42 -9.01
C GLY A 183 -4.59 -7.66 -8.45
N ASN A 184 -3.93 -6.91 -9.32
CA ASN A 184 -2.89 -5.98 -8.95
C ASN A 184 -3.17 -4.62 -9.61
N ASP A 185 -3.14 -3.53 -8.81
CA ASP A 185 -3.33 -2.16 -9.26
C ASP A 185 -2.04 -1.34 -9.30
N GLN A 186 -0.90 -1.97 -8.94
CA GLN A 186 0.42 -1.36 -9.02
C GLN A 186 1.07 -1.67 -10.36
N ILE A 187 0.97 -0.72 -11.29
CA ILE A 187 1.45 -0.87 -12.66
C ILE A 187 2.71 -0.01 -12.81
N GLY A 188 3.90 -0.60 -12.52
CA GLY A 188 5.20 -0.02 -12.87
C GLY A 188 5.56 1.33 -12.24
N GLY A 189 4.92 1.75 -11.15
CA GLY A 189 5.23 3.00 -10.44
C GLY A 189 4.49 4.24 -10.94
N ASP A 190 3.94 4.23 -12.13
CA ASP A 190 3.09 5.32 -12.65
C ASP A 190 1.64 5.19 -12.19
N ARG A 191 1.00 6.35 -12.00
CA ARG A 191 -0.40 6.45 -11.59
C ARG A 191 -1.24 6.99 -12.73
N PHE A 192 -2.51 6.55 -12.79
CA PHE A 192 -3.48 7.09 -13.74
C PHE A 192 -3.01 7.03 -15.20
N LEU A 193 -2.52 5.86 -15.64
CA LEU A 193 -2.02 5.65 -17.00
C LEU A 193 -3.03 6.01 -18.11
N TYR A 194 -4.32 6.12 -17.73
CA TYR A 194 -5.38 6.54 -18.64
C TYR A 194 -5.48 8.06 -18.84
N LEU A 195 -4.73 8.86 -18.04
CA LEU A 195 -4.70 10.30 -18.21
C LEU A 195 -3.69 10.67 -19.29
N THR A 196 -4.12 11.51 -20.20
CA THR A 196 -3.20 12.14 -21.18
C THR A 196 -2.29 13.09 -20.43
N LYS A 197 -0.98 12.88 -20.56
CA LYS A 197 0.05 13.79 -20.07
C LYS A 197 0.56 14.59 -21.25
N MET A 198 0.60 15.91 -21.14
CA MET A 198 1.19 16.81 -22.12
C MET A 198 2.40 17.47 -21.45
N ASP A 199 3.59 17.17 -21.92
CA ASP A 199 4.80 17.86 -21.51
C ASP A 199 5.06 19.02 -22.49
N GLN A 200 5.07 20.24 -21.98
CA GLN A 200 5.31 21.45 -22.77
C GLN A 200 6.80 21.86 -22.81
N ASN A 201 7.70 21.01 -22.29
CA ASN A 201 9.12 21.25 -22.43
C ASN A 201 9.54 21.07 -23.90
N TRP A 202 10.58 21.77 -24.31
CA TRP A 202 11.05 21.98 -25.69
C TRP A 202 11.28 20.71 -26.56
N GLU A 203 11.30 19.54 -25.95
CA GLU A 203 11.22 18.27 -26.67
C GLU A 203 9.73 17.87 -26.73
N GLN A 204 9.10 18.13 -27.84
CA GLN A 204 7.66 17.89 -28.09
C GLN A 204 7.34 16.39 -28.03
N VAL A 205 7.13 15.85 -26.84
CA VAL A 205 6.67 14.49 -26.65
C VAL A 205 5.23 14.53 -26.13
N TYR A 206 4.31 14.04 -26.95
CA TYR A 206 2.91 13.91 -26.60
C TYR A 206 2.61 12.46 -26.18
N TYR A 207 2.05 12.27 -24.99
CA TYR A 207 1.63 10.95 -24.51
C TYR A 207 0.09 10.89 -24.48
N PHE A 208 -0.49 10.02 -25.29
CA PHE A 208 -1.93 9.77 -25.32
C PHE A 208 -2.25 8.41 -24.71
N GLY A 209 -2.89 8.41 -23.54
CA GLY A 209 -3.30 7.18 -22.86
C GLY A 209 -2.12 6.25 -22.55
N GLN A 210 -2.23 5.00 -22.93
CA GLN A 210 -1.18 3.99 -22.74
C GLN A 210 -0.12 3.96 -23.86
N ASP A 211 -0.38 4.60 -24.99
CA ASP A 211 0.51 4.59 -26.13
C ASP A 211 1.44 5.81 -26.13
N GLN A 212 2.73 5.54 -26.10
CA GLN A 212 3.76 6.56 -26.30
C GLN A 212 3.95 6.73 -27.81
N ILE A 213 3.36 7.76 -28.39
CA ILE A 213 3.62 8.10 -29.79
C ILE A 213 4.81 9.06 -29.80
N ARG A 214 5.96 8.57 -30.31
CA ARG A 214 7.11 9.42 -30.66
C ARG A 214 6.94 9.84 -32.13
N TRP A 215 6.88 11.12 -32.38
CA TRP A 215 6.95 11.72 -33.71
C TRP A 215 8.39 12.09 -34.04
#